data_fbe5141ba6511dd8b728ebb81ae355ca
#
_entry.id   fbe5141ba6511dd8b728ebb81ae355ca
#
_cell.length_a   1.000
_cell.length_b   1.000
_cell.length_c   1.000
_cell.angle_alpha   90.00
_cell.angle_beta   90.00
_cell.angle_gamma   90.00
#
_symmetry.space_group_name_H-M   'P 1'
#
loop_
_entity.id
_entity.type
_entity.pdbx_description
1 polymer ?
#
loop_
_entity_poly.entity_id
_entity_poly.type
_entity_poly.pdbx_seq_one_letter_code
_entity_poly.pdbx_strand_id
1 'polypeptide(L)'
;RGYILHYKAGEEPRLLIPADGHLSAPRGMYLRDGWLFICDVNQIVVYDLRTTGSEPRIIPLPEGELFVNDLAADGNDLYASVTNTGRIFRIDISDPSNPGEPQLWLSIPGPNGLLVRDGVMYVASYSPDGKPGAEHVIYRIASLQEPVAEPFVTVPGQYDGLAFSGDGKSLYVTNWSPAGISRIDLQSRTIEPVELDLEQPLVGPADLSVADGVVYIPDLPNSRVVIFNE
;
A
#
# COMPACT_ATOMS: atom_id res chain seq x y z
N ARG A 1 -3.85 20.04 3.45
CA ARG A 1 -5.11 19.32 3.29
C ARG A 1 -5.00 18.36 2.12
N GLY A 2 -5.32 17.08 2.38
CA GLY A 2 -5.30 16.02 1.37
C GLY A 2 -6.53 16.08 0.44
N TYR A 3 -6.37 15.51 -0.75
CA TYR A 3 -7.44 15.28 -1.70
C TYR A 3 -7.12 14.00 -2.50
N ILE A 4 -8.11 13.44 -3.18
CA ILE A 4 -7.94 12.27 -4.04
C ILE A 4 -8.32 12.62 -5.47
N LEU A 5 -7.45 12.24 -6.40
CA LEU A 5 -7.72 12.29 -7.83
C LEU A 5 -8.10 10.91 -8.35
N HIS A 6 -9.01 10.88 -9.30
CA HIS A 6 -9.30 9.72 -10.13
C HIS A 6 -8.68 9.94 -11.51
N TYR A 7 -7.86 8.98 -11.93
CA TYR A 7 -7.27 8.95 -13.25
C TYR A 7 -7.81 7.79 -14.07
N LYS A 8 -8.10 8.03 -15.33
CA LYS A 8 -8.40 7.01 -16.32
C LYS A 8 -7.50 7.23 -17.53
N ALA A 9 -6.93 6.15 -18.06
CA ALA A 9 -6.00 6.22 -19.19
C ALA A 9 -6.59 7.02 -20.36
N GLY A 10 -5.83 8.02 -20.84
CA GLY A 10 -6.23 8.91 -21.93
C GLY A 10 -7.18 10.05 -21.53
N GLU A 11 -7.49 10.20 -20.24
CA GLU A 11 -8.30 11.32 -19.71
C GLU A 11 -7.47 12.18 -18.76
N GLU A 12 -7.86 13.45 -18.59
CA GLU A 12 -7.30 14.30 -17.55
C GLU A 12 -7.74 13.81 -16.15
N PRO A 13 -6.86 13.86 -15.13
CA PRO A 13 -7.23 13.51 -13.77
C PRO A 13 -8.41 14.36 -13.27
N ARG A 14 -9.37 13.71 -12.61
CA ARG A 14 -10.55 14.37 -12.04
C ARG A 14 -10.50 14.32 -10.51
N LEU A 15 -10.96 15.39 -9.88
CA LEU A 15 -11.10 15.42 -8.43
C LEU A 15 -12.18 14.44 -7.99
N LEU A 16 -11.78 13.43 -7.18
CA LEU A 16 -12.70 12.44 -6.61
C LEU A 16 -13.14 12.84 -5.20
N ILE A 17 -12.17 13.12 -4.31
CA ILE A 17 -12.41 13.63 -2.96
C ILE A 17 -11.76 15.01 -2.86
N PRO A 18 -12.52 16.06 -2.55
CA PRO A 18 -11.99 17.42 -2.44
C PRO A 18 -11.17 17.60 -1.14
N ALA A 19 -10.41 18.68 -1.06
CA ALA A 19 -9.69 19.08 0.14
C ALA A 19 -10.65 19.68 1.20
N ASP A 20 -11.63 18.88 1.61
CA ASP A 20 -12.71 19.24 2.54
C ASP A 20 -12.25 19.37 4.00
N GLY A 21 -11.08 18.84 4.32
CA GLY A 21 -10.47 18.89 5.65
C GLY A 21 -10.50 17.57 6.40
N HIS A 22 -11.12 16.53 5.86
CA HIS A 22 -11.12 15.19 6.47
C HIS A 22 -9.82 14.44 6.23
N LEU A 23 -9.11 14.76 5.14
CA LEU A 23 -7.80 14.19 4.81
C LEU A 23 -6.69 15.20 5.07
N SER A 24 -5.61 14.74 5.71
CA SER A 24 -4.39 15.52 5.99
C SER A 24 -3.22 15.10 5.10
N ALA A 25 -2.86 13.83 5.12
CA ALA A 25 -1.77 13.24 4.34
C ALA A 25 -2.16 11.83 3.86
N PRO A 26 -3.10 11.74 2.90
CA PRO A 26 -3.56 10.46 2.38
C PRO A 26 -2.42 9.65 1.76
N ARG A 27 -2.44 8.33 2.00
CA ARG A 27 -1.47 7.35 1.51
C ARG A 27 -2.19 6.19 0.83
N GLY A 28 -1.87 4.96 1.20
CA GLY A 28 -2.47 3.75 0.65
C GLY A 28 -4.00 3.75 0.72
N MET A 29 -4.62 3.14 -0.27
CA MET A 29 -6.07 3.14 -0.44
C MET A 29 -6.58 1.74 -0.80
N TYR A 30 -7.78 1.42 -0.31
CA TYR A 30 -8.49 0.21 -0.65
C TYR A 30 -9.92 0.52 -1.06
N LEU A 31 -10.35 0.02 -2.23
CA LEU A 31 -11.70 0.20 -2.76
C LEU A 31 -12.45 -1.13 -2.78
N ARG A 32 -13.65 -1.14 -2.17
CA ARG A 32 -14.56 -2.30 -2.18
C ARG A 32 -16.01 -1.84 -2.24
N ASP A 33 -16.76 -2.32 -3.22
CA ASP A 33 -18.22 -2.13 -3.34
C ASP A 33 -18.66 -0.64 -3.19
N GLY A 34 -17.86 0.28 -3.74
CA GLY A 34 -18.11 1.72 -3.66
C GLY A 34 -17.68 2.37 -2.35
N TRP A 35 -17.08 1.63 -1.42
CA TRP A 35 -16.45 2.18 -0.22
C TRP A 35 -14.95 2.34 -0.45
N LEU A 36 -14.45 3.57 -0.28
CA LEU A 36 -13.04 3.91 -0.40
C LEU A 36 -12.44 4.14 0.99
N PHE A 37 -11.54 3.25 1.38
CA PHE A 37 -10.75 3.34 2.62
C PHE A 37 -9.42 4.01 2.29
N ILE A 38 -9.02 5.01 3.08
CA ILE A 38 -7.82 5.83 2.82
C ILE A 38 -7.01 5.92 4.09
N CYS A 39 -5.75 5.47 4.07
CA CYS A 39 -4.80 5.73 5.13
C CYS A 39 -4.53 7.24 5.26
N ASP A 40 -4.55 7.74 6.48
CA ASP A 40 -4.16 9.11 6.80
C ASP A 40 -3.18 9.08 7.99
N VAL A 41 -2.88 10.18 8.62
CA VAL A 41 -1.80 10.33 9.63
C VAL A 41 -1.88 9.27 10.73
N ASN A 42 -3.03 9.14 11.40
CA ASN A 42 -3.28 8.23 12.54
C ASN A 42 -4.66 7.58 12.50
N GLN A 43 -5.25 7.51 11.31
CA GLN A 43 -6.61 7.05 11.10
C GLN A 43 -6.78 6.49 9.70
N ILE A 44 -7.87 5.78 9.48
CA ILE A 44 -8.37 5.44 8.16
C ILE A 44 -9.65 6.22 7.94
N VAL A 45 -9.75 6.92 6.81
CA VAL A 45 -10.94 7.70 6.43
C VAL A 45 -11.70 6.91 5.38
N VAL A 46 -13.02 6.70 5.60
CA VAL A 46 -13.84 5.84 4.75
C VAL A 46 -14.95 6.65 4.08
N TYR A 47 -14.94 6.70 2.76
CA TYR A 47 -15.95 7.39 1.96
C TYR A 47 -16.88 6.42 1.26
N ASP A 48 -18.20 6.69 1.30
CA ASP A 48 -19.18 6.04 0.43
C ASP A 48 -19.27 6.79 -0.90
N LEU A 49 -18.62 6.28 -1.93
CA LEU A 49 -18.59 6.90 -3.25
C LEU A 49 -19.94 6.84 -4.01
N ARG A 50 -20.91 6.04 -3.51
CA ARG A 50 -22.25 5.92 -4.10
C ARG A 50 -23.17 7.08 -3.67
N THR A 51 -22.82 7.78 -2.58
CA THR A 51 -23.62 8.84 -1.98
C THR A 51 -22.84 10.14 -1.98
N THR A 52 -23.13 11.03 -2.92
CA THR A 52 -22.48 12.32 -3.03
C THR A 52 -22.70 13.17 -1.78
N GLY A 53 -21.62 13.70 -1.19
CA GLY A 53 -21.69 14.61 -0.04
C GLY A 53 -21.98 13.92 1.29
N SER A 54 -21.89 12.59 1.36
CA SER A 54 -21.94 11.90 2.65
C SER A 54 -20.71 12.22 3.49
N GLU A 55 -20.90 12.41 4.81
CA GLU A 55 -19.79 12.52 5.75
C GLU A 55 -18.99 11.21 5.79
N PRO A 56 -17.64 11.27 5.74
CA PRO A 56 -16.84 10.06 5.85
C PRO A 56 -16.93 9.45 7.25
N ARG A 57 -16.64 8.15 7.31
CA ARG A 57 -16.43 7.44 8.57
C ARG A 57 -14.94 7.54 8.92
N ILE A 58 -14.65 7.61 10.22
CA ILE A 58 -13.29 7.65 10.73
C ILE A 58 -13.05 6.39 11.55
N ILE A 59 -11.99 5.67 11.23
CA ILE A 59 -11.46 4.56 12.02
C ILE A 59 -10.17 5.06 12.66
N PRO A 60 -10.20 5.51 13.91
CA PRO A 60 -8.98 5.96 14.60
C PRO A 60 -8.09 4.76 14.91
N LEU A 61 -6.79 4.88 14.71
CA LEU A 61 -5.83 3.92 15.23
C LEU A 61 -5.57 4.20 16.73
N PRO A 62 -5.08 3.22 17.50
CA PRO A 62 -4.72 3.43 18.89
C PRO A 62 -3.74 4.58 19.07
N GLU A 63 -3.73 5.18 20.26
CA GLU A 63 -2.83 6.29 20.58
C GLU A 63 -1.35 5.93 20.37
N GLY A 64 -0.61 6.82 19.71
CA GLY A 64 0.79 6.62 19.36
C GLY A 64 1.02 5.95 18.01
N GLU A 65 -0.03 5.41 17.36
CA GLU A 65 0.06 4.86 16.01
C GLU A 65 0.02 6.01 14.99
N LEU A 66 1.18 6.35 14.47
CA LEU A 66 1.35 7.40 13.47
C LEU A 66 1.95 6.82 12.19
N PHE A 67 1.61 7.43 11.08
CA PHE A 67 2.06 6.98 9.77
C PHE A 67 1.38 5.69 9.34
N VAL A 68 0.03 5.69 9.38
CA VAL A 68 -0.77 4.63 8.75
C VAL A 68 -0.47 4.69 7.25
N ASN A 69 0.02 3.58 6.70
CA ASN A 69 0.66 3.62 5.39
C ASN A 69 -0.18 2.97 4.31
N ASP A 70 -0.44 1.67 4.40
CA ASP A 70 -1.09 0.94 3.33
C ASP A 70 -2.19 0.01 3.83
N LEU A 71 -3.06 -0.41 2.91
CA LEU A 71 -4.23 -1.24 3.14
C LEU A 71 -4.28 -2.44 2.20
N ALA A 72 -4.56 -3.60 2.75
CA ALA A 72 -4.95 -4.78 1.98
C ALA A 72 -6.12 -5.48 2.66
N ALA A 73 -6.91 -6.27 1.94
CA ALA A 73 -8.01 -7.00 2.55
C ALA A 73 -8.12 -8.45 2.05
N ASP A 74 -8.65 -9.31 2.93
CA ASP A 74 -9.07 -10.66 2.62
C ASP A 74 -10.48 -10.88 3.18
N GLY A 75 -11.45 -11.13 2.30
CA GLY A 75 -12.85 -11.23 2.72
C GLY A 75 -13.32 -9.96 3.45
N ASN A 76 -13.69 -10.09 4.72
CA ASN A 76 -14.16 -8.99 5.56
C ASN A 76 -13.07 -8.41 6.48
N ASP A 77 -11.87 -8.89 6.41
CA ASP A 77 -10.74 -8.40 7.20
C ASP A 77 -9.91 -7.41 6.39
N LEU A 78 -9.86 -6.16 6.84
CA LEU A 78 -8.96 -5.12 6.33
C LEU A 78 -7.71 -5.07 7.20
N TYR A 79 -6.56 -5.06 6.58
CA TYR A 79 -5.27 -4.93 7.23
C TYR A 79 -4.69 -3.56 6.94
N ALA A 80 -4.13 -2.92 7.97
CA ALA A 80 -3.51 -1.61 7.88
C ALA A 80 -2.10 -1.63 8.45
N SER A 81 -1.11 -1.24 7.68
CA SER A 81 0.27 -1.11 8.14
C SER A 81 0.53 0.23 8.82
N VAL A 82 1.32 0.20 9.90
CA VAL A 82 1.84 1.39 10.58
C VAL A 82 3.36 1.28 10.64
N THR A 83 4.02 1.93 9.69
CA THR A 83 5.45 1.76 9.43
C THR A 83 6.31 2.13 10.64
N ASN A 84 6.01 3.25 11.30
CA ASN A 84 6.85 3.78 12.38
C ASN A 84 6.84 2.92 13.65
N THR A 85 5.75 2.21 13.93
CA THR A 85 5.61 1.38 15.12
C THR A 85 5.86 -0.10 14.86
N GLY A 86 6.03 -0.48 13.58
CA GLY A 86 6.26 -1.87 13.20
C GLY A 86 5.02 -2.75 13.37
N ARG A 87 3.82 -2.21 13.20
CA ARG A 87 2.57 -2.91 13.48
C ARG A 87 1.65 -3.01 12.27
N ILE A 88 0.92 -4.11 12.20
CA ILE A 88 -0.18 -4.31 11.27
C ILE A 88 -1.44 -4.55 12.11
N PHE A 89 -2.48 -3.77 11.84
CA PHE A 89 -3.78 -3.90 12.48
C PHE A 89 -4.77 -4.61 11.56
N ARG A 90 -5.69 -5.39 12.15
CA ARG A 90 -6.84 -5.99 11.48
C ARG A 90 -8.10 -5.29 11.91
N ILE A 91 -8.98 -4.98 10.96
CA ILE A 91 -10.25 -4.27 11.13
C ILE A 91 -11.34 -5.08 10.43
N ASP A 92 -12.44 -5.38 11.11
CA ASP A 92 -13.62 -5.98 10.49
C ASP A 92 -14.35 -4.93 9.65
N ILE A 93 -14.49 -5.20 8.35
CA ILE A 93 -15.23 -4.38 7.39
C ILE A 93 -16.41 -5.14 6.78
N SER A 94 -16.98 -6.11 7.51
CA SER A 94 -18.23 -6.79 7.09
C SER A 94 -19.40 -5.83 6.89
N ASP A 95 -19.43 -4.75 7.66
CA ASP A 95 -20.26 -3.57 7.44
C ASP A 95 -19.37 -2.32 7.27
N PRO A 96 -19.07 -1.91 6.04
CA PRO A 96 -18.23 -0.73 5.80
C PRO A 96 -18.82 0.59 6.29
N SER A 97 -20.14 0.63 6.55
CA SER A 97 -20.79 1.80 7.15
C SER A 97 -20.56 1.91 8.66
N ASN A 98 -20.18 0.80 9.30
CA ASN A 98 -19.89 0.71 10.73
C ASN A 98 -18.73 -0.29 10.95
N PRO A 99 -17.49 0.05 10.51
CA PRO A 99 -16.35 -0.84 10.62
C PRO A 99 -15.99 -1.11 12.09
N GLY A 100 -15.35 -2.25 12.32
CA GLY A 100 -14.87 -2.66 13.65
C GLY A 100 -13.68 -1.82 14.13
N GLU A 101 -13.34 -1.99 15.41
CA GLU A 101 -12.16 -1.37 16.01
C GLU A 101 -10.87 -2.04 15.52
N PRO A 102 -9.78 -1.27 15.27
CA PRO A 102 -8.48 -1.82 14.91
C PRO A 102 -7.90 -2.72 16.02
N GLN A 103 -7.54 -3.93 15.67
CA GLN A 103 -6.91 -4.89 16.58
C GLN A 103 -5.50 -5.19 16.09
N LEU A 104 -4.51 -5.14 17.00
CA LEU A 104 -3.15 -5.54 16.66
C LEU A 104 -3.16 -6.99 16.16
N TRP A 105 -2.70 -7.20 14.94
CA TRP A 105 -2.69 -8.49 14.29
C TRP A 105 -1.28 -9.10 14.23
N LEU A 106 -0.28 -8.29 13.82
CA LEU A 106 1.10 -8.75 13.69
C LEU A 106 2.06 -7.58 13.90
N SER A 107 3.27 -7.88 14.39
CA SER A 107 4.36 -6.91 14.46
C SER A 107 5.55 -7.41 13.64
N ILE A 108 6.03 -6.57 12.73
CA ILE A 108 7.22 -6.81 11.91
C ILE A 108 7.98 -5.50 11.74
N PRO A 109 9.29 -5.52 11.45
CA PRO A 109 10.05 -4.29 11.21
C PRO A 109 9.48 -3.49 10.04
N GLY A 110 9.10 -2.24 10.28
CA GLY A 110 8.71 -1.24 9.28
C GLY A 110 7.74 -1.70 8.19
N PRO A 111 6.55 -2.28 8.52
CA PRO A 111 5.61 -2.72 7.49
C PRO A 111 5.11 -1.50 6.71
N ASN A 112 5.22 -1.55 5.39
CA ASN A 112 4.81 -0.50 4.48
C ASN A 112 3.74 -1.04 3.52
N GLY A 113 4.05 -1.33 2.27
CA GLY A 113 3.11 -1.90 1.33
C GLY A 113 2.60 -3.29 1.74
N LEU A 114 1.30 -3.50 1.62
CA LEU A 114 0.59 -4.75 1.91
C LEU A 114 -0.04 -5.29 0.64
N LEU A 115 0.10 -6.58 0.37
CA LEU A 115 -0.53 -7.22 -0.76
C LEU A 115 -1.06 -8.59 -0.36
N VAL A 116 -2.36 -8.83 -0.55
CA VAL A 116 -3.03 -10.08 -0.20
C VAL A 116 -3.58 -10.77 -1.45
N ARG A 117 -3.37 -12.08 -1.55
CA ARG A 117 -4.01 -12.95 -2.53
C ARG A 117 -4.13 -14.37 -1.98
N ASP A 118 -5.33 -14.95 -2.09
CA ASP A 118 -5.61 -16.35 -1.72
C ASP A 118 -5.19 -16.69 -0.28
N GLY A 119 -5.46 -15.79 0.68
CA GLY A 119 -5.14 -15.97 2.10
C GLY A 119 -3.65 -15.86 2.44
N VAL A 120 -2.82 -15.42 1.50
CA VAL A 120 -1.38 -15.16 1.68
C VAL A 120 -1.13 -13.66 1.59
N MET A 121 -0.39 -13.11 2.56
CA MET A 121 0.03 -11.71 2.54
C MET A 121 1.53 -11.59 2.23
N TYR A 122 1.87 -10.62 1.39
CA TYR A 122 3.23 -10.11 1.20
C TYR A 122 3.31 -8.71 1.81
N VAL A 123 4.45 -8.41 2.44
CA VAL A 123 4.67 -7.12 3.10
C VAL A 123 6.02 -6.57 2.67
N ALA A 124 6.01 -5.37 2.10
CA ALA A 124 7.21 -4.58 1.89
C ALA A 124 7.65 -3.98 3.23
N SER A 125 8.93 -4.07 3.56
CA SER A 125 9.45 -3.48 4.78
C SER A 125 10.34 -2.28 4.49
N TYR A 126 10.08 -1.20 5.21
CA TYR A 126 10.74 0.09 5.07
C TYR A 126 11.37 0.51 6.40
N SER A 127 12.64 0.92 6.39
CA SER A 127 13.29 1.43 7.60
C SER A 127 12.90 2.88 7.86
N PRO A 128 12.20 3.21 8.99
CA PRO A 128 11.77 4.58 9.27
C PRO A 128 12.90 5.59 9.42
N ASP A 129 14.13 5.13 9.73
CA ASP A 129 15.31 5.99 9.84
C ASP A 129 16.10 6.13 8.54
N GLY A 130 15.61 5.53 7.45
CA GLY A 130 16.24 5.55 6.14
C GLY A 130 17.47 4.64 5.99
N LYS A 131 17.72 3.75 6.96
CA LYS A 131 18.89 2.86 6.98
C LYS A 131 18.42 1.40 7.07
N PRO A 132 18.18 0.74 5.94
CA PRO A 132 17.68 -0.62 5.97
C PRO A 132 18.72 -1.57 6.60
N GLY A 133 18.31 -2.29 7.64
CA GLY A 133 19.02 -3.42 8.20
C GLY A 133 18.61 -4.73 7.53
N ALA A 134 19.18 -5.85 7.96
CA ALA A 134 18.90 -7.18 7.42
C ALA A 134 17.42 -7.60 7.58
N GLU A 135 16.69 -6.95 8.47
CA GLU A 135 15.27 -7.16 8.74
C GLU A 135 14.34 -6.39 7.79
N HIS A 136 14.84 -5.39 7.06
CA HIS A 136 14.03 -4.61 6.11
C HIS A 136 14.04 -5.28 4.74
N VAL A 137 13.16 -6.26 4.58
CA VAL A 137 13.07 -7.17 3.42
C VAL A 137 11.61 -7.31 2.95
N ILE A 138 11.35 -8.19 2.02
CA ILE A 138 9.97 -8.58 1.69
C ILE A 138 9.61 -9.79 2.55
N TYR A 139 8.53 -9.67 3.33
CA TYR A 139 7.98 -10.76 4.13
C TYR A 139 6.82 -11.44 3.42
N ARG A 140 6.62 -12.71 3.77
CA ARG A 140 5.44 -13.50 3.41
C ARG A 140 4.80 -14.07 4.66
N ILE A 141 3.48 -13.92 4.78
CA ILE A 141 2.64 -14.53 5.80
C ILE A 141 1.76 -15.57 5.08
N ALA A 142 1.99 -16.84 5.34
CA ALA A 142 1.35 -17.95 4.64
C ALA A 142 -0.10 -18.20 5.07
N SER A 143 -0.47 -17.77 6.27
CA SER A 143 -1.83 -17.90 6.82
C SER A 143 -2.21 -16.63 7.56
N LEU A 144 -3.34 -16.05 7.20
CA LEU A 144 -3.86 -14.85 7.87
C LEU A 144 -4.51 -15.15 9.23
N GLN A 145 -4.90 -16.42 9.48
CA GLN A 145 -5.49 -16.88 10.75
C GLN A 145 -4.41 -17.17 11.81
N GLU A 146 -3.26 -17.69 11.39
CA GLU A 146 -2.11 -17.97 12.24
C GLU A 146 -0.88 -17.23 11.67
N PRO A 147 -0.80 -15.91 11.86
CA PRO A 147 0.18 -15.09 11.15
C PRO A 147 1.59 -15.31 11.68
N VAL A 148 2.47 -15.74 10.80
CA VAL A 148 3.92 -15.79 11.02
C VAL A 148 4.60 -15.12 9.84
N ALA A 149 5.37 -14.06 10.12
CA ALA A 149 6.13 -13.36 9.09
C ALA A 149 7.45 -14.09 8.82
N GLU A 150 7.62 -14.56 7.60
CA GLU A 150 8.85 -15.18 7.13
C GLU A 150 9.48 -14.32 6.04
N PRO A 151 10.80 -14.11 6.06
CA PRO A 151 11.49 -13.45 4.94
C PRO A 151 11.22 -14.21 3.63
N PHE A 152 10.69 -13.53 2.64
CA PHE A 152 10.43 -14.09 1.31
C PHE A 152 11.57 -13.80 0.34
N VAL A 153 12.01 -12.54 0.32
CA VAL A 153 13.25 -12.10 -0.32
C VAL A 153 14.14 -11.51 0.77
N THR A 154 15.40 -11.91 0.81
CA THR A 154 16.32 -11.55 1.90
C THR A 154 17.29 -10.42 1.54
N VAL A 155 17.12 -9.80 0.39
CA VAL A 155 17.87 -8.60 0.00
C VAL A 155 17.28 -7.40 0.75
N PRO A 156 18.07 -6.70 1.57
CA PRO A 156 17.57 -5.51 2.29
C PRO A 156 17.28 -4.35 1.33
N GLY A 157 16.25 -3.55 1.67
CA GLY A 157 15.87 -2.38 0.89
C GLY A 157 14.99 -1.40 1.64
N GLN A 158 14.68 -0.29 1.02
CA GLN A 158 13.66 0.65 1.44
C GLN A 158 12.40 0.39 0.62
N TYR A 159 11.83 -0.80 0.83
CA TYR A 159 10.71 -1.26 0.05
C TYR A 159 9.41 -0.56 0.45
N ASP A 160 8.66 -0.07 -0.55
CA ASP A 160 7.45 0.71 -0.34
C ASP A 160 6.22 -0.07 -0.79
N GLY A 161 5.82 0.00 -2.06
CA GLY A 161 4.63 -0.68 -2.57
C GLY A 161 4.89 -2.05 -3.18
N LEU A 162 3.83 -2.84 -3.26
CA LEU A 162 3.80 -4.18 -3.86
C LEU A 162 2.58 -4.36 -4.77
N ALA A 163 2.77 -4.96 -5.95
CA ALA A 163 1.66 -5.40 -6.78
C ALA A 163 1.99 -6.72 -7.49
N PHE A 164 0.97 -7.56 -7.74
CA PHE A 164 1.16 -8.72 -8.61
C PHE A 164 1.30 -8.30 -10.07
N SER A 165 2.17 -8.99 -10.82
CA SER A 165 2.16 -8.92 -12.29
C SER A 165 0.81 -9.43 -12.85
N GLY A 166 0.44 -8.98 -14.03
CA GLY A 166 -0.82 -9.36 -14.67
C GLY A 166 -0.96 -10.86 -14.90
N ASP A 167 0.16 -11.59 -15.11
CA ASP A 167 0.17 -13.06 -15.20
C ASP A 167 0.15 -13.76 -13.83
N GLY A 168 0.26 -12.99 -12.74
CA GLY A 168 0.22 -13.47 -11.36
C GLY A 168 1.41 -14.31 -10.92
N LYS A 169 2.51 -14.37 -11.70
CA LYS A 169 3.70 -15.17 -11.40
C LYS A 169 4.80 -14.41 -10.68
N SER A 170 4.69 -13.10 -10.66
CA SER A 170 5.68 -12.21 -10.06
C SER A 170 5.03 -11.14 -9.20
N LEU A 171 5.85 -10.48 -8.38
CA LEU A 171 5.52 -9.23 -7.73
C LEU A 171 6.39 -8.12 -8.32
N TYR A 172 5.82 -6.96 -8.51
CA TYR A 172 6.58 -5.73 -8.59
C TYR A 172 6.71 -5.12 -7.19
N VAL A 173 7.85 -4.53 -6.92
CA VAL A 173 8.13 -3.82 -5.68
C VAL A 173 8.85 -2.51 -5.98
N THR A 174 8.40 -1.42 -5.39
CA THR A 174 9.12 -0.15 -5.41
C THR A 174 10.13 -0.12 -4.29
N ASN A 175 11.27 0.53 -4.54
CA ASN A 175 12.29 0.84 -3.55
C ASN A 175 12.50 2.35 -3.51
N TRP A 176 12.24 2.95 -2.35
CA TRP A 176 12.31 4.41 -2.18
C TRP A 176 13.72 4.95 -2.36
N SER A 177 14.71 4.27 -1.79
CA SER A 177 16.11 4.70 -1.86
C SER A 177 17.08 3.50 -1.80
N PRO A 178 17.95 3.32 -2.80
CA PRO A 178 17.98 4.04 -4.06
C PRO A 178 16.67 3.86 -4.84
N ALA A 179 16.19 4.93 -5.48
CA ALA A 179 14.90 4.93 -6.16
C ALA A 179 14.89 3.94 -7.33
N GLY A 180 13.90 3.07 -7.37
CA GLY A 180 13.77 2.06 -8.42
C GLY A 180 12.56 1.17 -8.25
N ILE A 181 12.38 0.28 -9.20
CA ILE A 181 11.39 -0.80 -9.16
C ILE A 181 12.10 -2.12 -9.47
N SER A 182 11.68 -3.19 -8.82
CA SER A 182 12.16 -4.54 -9.07
C SER A 182 11.01 -5.49 -9.31
N ARG A 183 11.29 -6.59 -10.00
CA ARG A 183 10.40 -7.72 -10.20
C ARG A 183 10.91 -8.90 -9.38
N ILE A 184 10.02 -9.57 -8.66
CA ILE A 184 10.29 -10.75 -7.84
C ILE A 184 9.55 -11.93 -8.43
N ASP A 185 10.25 -12.97 -8.85
CA ASP A 185 9.62 -14.22 -9.27
C ASP A 185 9.12 -15.00 -8.04
N LEU A 186 7.84 -15.37 -8.04
CA LEU A 186 7.20 -16.00 -6.88
C LEU A 186 7.69 -17.44 -6.61
N GLN A 187 8.21 -18.12 -7.63
CA GLN A 187 8.67 -19.49 -7.50
C GLN A 187 10.14 -19.55 -7.04
N SER A 188 11.02 -18.82 -7.73
CA SER A 188 12.46 -18.80 -7.44
C SER A 188 12.83 -17.84 -6.31
N ARG A 189 11.97 -16.85 -6.03
CA ARG A 189 12.20 -15.73 -5.09
C ARG A 189 13.36 -14.83 -5.49
N THR A 190 13.78 -14.87 -6.76
CA THR A 190 14.77 -13.96 -7.29
C THR A 190 14.18 -12.57 -7.44
N ILE A 191 14.96 -11.54 -7.08
CA ILE A 191 14.61 -10.14 -7.28
C ILE A 191 15.53 -9.53 -8.33
N GLU A 192 14.96 -8.92 -9.34
CA GLU A 192 15.69 -8.30 -10.44
C GLU A 192 15.20 -6.87 -10.68
N PRO A 193 16.09 -5.90 -10.93
CA PRO A 193 15.67 -4.55 -11.25
C PRO A 193 14.90 -4.53 -12.58
N VAL A 194 13.92 -3.64 -12.66
CA VAL A 194 13.22 -3.32 -13.90
C VAL A 194 13.81 -2.03 -14.46
N GLU A 195 14.45 -2.12 -15.61
CA GLU A 195 14.99 -0.95 -16.30
C GLU A 195 13.86 -0.20 -16.99
N LEU A 196 13.73 1.08 -16.66
CA LEU A 196 12.75 1.98 -17.26
C LEU A 196 13.47 3.03 -18.09
N ASP A 197 13.10 3.15 -19.37
CA ASP A 197 13.60 4.19 -20.25
C ASP A 197 12.83 5.50 -19.99
N LEU A 198 13.27 6.27 -19.00
CA LEU A 198 12.63 7.50 -18.56
C LEU A 198 13.53 8.71 -18.85
N GLU A 199 12.95 9.77 -19.43
CA GLU A 199 13.67 11.06 -19.60
C GLU A 199 14.15 11.63 -18.26
N GLN A 200 13.38 11.41 -17.19
CA GLN A 200 13.74 11.77 -15.83
C GLN A 200 13.66 10.53 -14.93
N PRO A 201 14.74 10.13 -14.29
CA PRO A 201 14.76 8.99 -13.37
C PRO A 201 13.73 9.11 -12.25
N LEU A 202 13.34 7.98 -11.67
CA LEU A 202 12.57 7.95 -10.41
C LEU A 202 13.39 8.61 -9.29
N VAL A 203 12.68 9.30 -8.37
CA VAL A 203 13.31 9.95 -7.21
C VAL A 203 12.77 9.37 -5.90
N GLY A 204 11.48 9.07 -5.82
CA GLY A 204 10.84 8.47 -4.66
C GLY A 204 9.58 7.74 -5.10
N PRO A 205 9.75 6.55 -5.73
CA PRO A 205 8.61 5.71 -6.08
C PRO A 205 8.00 5.18 -4.78
N ALA A 206 6.79 5.65 -4.50
CA ALA A 206 6.00 5.22 -3.36
C ALA A 206 5.27 3.91 -3.70
N ASP A 207 4.02 3.77 -3.36
CA ASP A 207 3.22 2.61 -3.71
C ASP A 207 3.18 2.33 -5.23
N LEU A 208 2.59 1.23 -5.64
CA LEU A 208 2.35 0.93 -7.06
C LEU A 208 1.08 0.10 -7.25
N SER A 209 0.55 0.13 -8.45
CA SER A 209 -0.54 -0.76 -8.84
C SER A 209 -0.35 -1.32 -10.26
N VAL A 210 -0.93 -2.47 -10.52
CA VAL A 210 -0.99 -3.10 -11.84
C VAL A 210 -2.45 -3.29 -12.23
N ALA A 211 -2.83 -2.82 -13.40
CA ALA A 211 -4.16 -2.98 -13.95
C ALA A 211 -4.08 -3.16 -15.47
N ASP A 212 -4.72 -4.21 -15.99
CA ASP A 212 -4.79 -4.50 -17.43
C ASP A 212 -3.41 -4.54 -18.14
N GLY A 213 -2.39 -5.09 -17.48
CA GLY A 213 -1.02 -5.17 -18.00
C GLY A 213 -0.26 -3.84 -17.99
N VAL A 214 -0.76 -2.87 -17.25
CA VAL A 214 -0.14 -1.55 -17.08
C VAL A 214 0.26 -1.34 -15.61
N VAL A 215 1.49 -0.91 -15.40
CA VAL A 215 2.04 -0.59 -14.08
C VAL A 215 2.00 0.92 -13.86
N TYR A 216 1.48 1.34 -12.72
CA TYR A 216 1.37 2.74 -12.30
C TYR A 216 2.21 2.95 -11.05
N ILE A 217 3.17 3.88 -11.11
CA ILE A 217 4.10 4.18 -10.01
C ILE A 217 3.98 5.66 -9.63
N PRO A 218 3.47 6.01 -8.47
CA PRO A 218 3.56 7.36 -7.94
C PRO A 218 5.03 7.69 -7.64
N ASP A 219 5.60 8.68 -8.31
CA ASP A 219 6.92 9.24 -8.03
C ASP A 219 6.72 10.53 -7.24
N LEU A 220 6.55 10.38 -5.93
CA LEU A 220 6.03 11.39 -5.02
C LEU A 220 6.80 12.72 -5.06
N PRO A 221 8.16 12.77 -4.98
CA PRO A 221 8.90 14.02 -5.00
C PRO A 221 8.75 14.79 -6.32
N ASN A 222 8.48 14.08 -7.42
CA ASN A 222 8.29 14.67 -8.74
C ASN A 222 6.82 15.00 -9.05
N SER A 223 5.89 14.74 -8.11
CA SER A 223 4.44 14.98 -8.29
C SER A 223 3.91 14.40 -9.61
N ARG A 224 4.32 13.18 -9.96
CA ARG A 224 3.92 12.47 -11.18
C ARG A 224 3.57 11.01 -10.92
N VAL A 225 2.91 10.40 -11.88
CA VAL A 225 2.74 8.93 -11.96
C VAL A 225 3.50 8.46 -13.19
N VAL A 226 4.45 7.56 -13.00
CA VAL A 226 5.14 6.87 -14.10
C VAL A 226 4.28 5.67 -14.51
N ILE A 227 4.10 5.47 -15.81
CA ILE A 227 3.24 4.44 -16.39
C ILE A 227 4.04 3.66 -17.42
N PHE A 228 4.03 2.34 -17.33
CA PHE A 228 4.62 1.47 -18.34
C PHE A 228 3.81 0.18 -18.52
N ASN A 229 3.94 -0.47 -19.69
CA ASN A 229 3.35 -1.79 -19.94
C ASN A 229 4.29 -2.90 -19.46
N GLU A 230 3.71 -3.99 -18.93
CA GLU A 230 4.45 -5.19 -18.54
C GLU A 230 5.18 -5.89 -19.69
#